data_cdd4ccc2925114ec5cfbe943e8b036b4
#
_entry.id   cdd4ccc2925114ec5cfbe943e8b036b4
#
_cell.length_a   1.000
_cell.length_b   1.000
_cell.length_c   1.000
_cell.angle_alpha   90.00
_cell.angle_beta   90.00
_cell.angle_gamma   90.00
#
_symmetry.space_group_name_H-M   'P 1'
#
loop_
_entity.id
_entity.type
_entity.pdbx_description
1 polymer ?
#
loop_
_entity_poly.entity_id
_entity_poly.type
_entity_poly.pdbx_seq_one_letter_code
_entity_poly.pdbx_strand_id
1 'polypeptide(L)'
;VVAPIITTPDYFYFYDESTGPVGERLWKSNGEIIGYGSTPELYCEDPGVYEISLTVYGPNGQEDITSFSVIGLEPGSAQYEIGDVNGDGVITVVDALLCSNYILGLFNLQPQEFLAADADGNNLIDIFDVLLVSDLSDQ
;
A
#
# COMPACT_ATOMS: atom_id res chain seq x y z
N VAL A 1 5.91 -5.95 7.70
CA VAL A 1 6.29 -5.65 6.32
C VAL A 1 6.14 -4.16 6.08
N VAL A 2 7.20 -3.55 5.60
CA VAL A 2 7.20 -2.13 5.26
C VAL A 2 6.68 -1.95 3.84
N ALA A 3 5.87 -0.92 3.62
CA ALA A 3 5.35 -0.62 2.28
C ALA A 3 6.50 -0.35 1.31
N PRO A 4 6.53 -0.99 0.12
CA PRO A 4 7.52 -0.67 -0.89
C PRO A 4 7.36 0.78 -1.35
N ILE A 5 8.46 1.51 -1.41
CA ILE A 5 8.47 2.92 -1.76
C ILE A 5 9.39 3.12 -2.96
N ILE A 6 8.90 3.84 -3.97
CA ILE A 6 9.72 4.24 -5.11
C ILE A 6 9.58 5.75 -5.34
N THR A 7 10.56 6.33 -5.99
CA THR A 7 10.51 7.72 -6.44
C THR A 7 10.08 7.72 -7.90
N THR A 8 8.95 8.33 -8.21
CA THR A 8 8.42 8.35 -9.58
C THR A 8 9.13 9.39 -10.46
N PRO A 9 9.23 9.16 -11.77
CA PRO A 9 8.83 7.94 -12.48
C PRO A 9 9.88 6.85 -12.35
N ASP A 10 9.49 5.62 -12.16
CA ASP A 10 10.41 4.48 -12.07
C ASP A 10 9.63 3.18 -12.24
N TYR A 11 10.37 2.09 -12.42
CA TYR A 11 9.82 0.74 -12.48
C TYR A 11 9.89 0.09 -11.12
N PHE A 12 8.85 -0.66 -10.76
CA PHE A 12 8.86 -1.55 -9.61
C PHE A 12 8.82 -2.99 -10.12
N TYR A 13 9.71 -3.84 -9.58
CA TYR A 13 9.82 -5.25 -9.97
C TYR A 13 9.28 -6.12 -8.85
N PHE A 14 8.47 -7.11 -9.23
CA PHE A 14 7.82 -8.00 -8.27
C PHE A 14 8.42 -9.39 -8.34
N TYR A 15 8.41 -10.09 -7.22
CA TYR A 15 8.83 -11.48 -7.13
C TYR A 15 7.73 -12.29 -6.49
N ASP A 16 7.39 -13.42 -7.11
CA ASP A 16 6.47 -14.39 -6.52
C ASP A 16 7.27 -15.35 -5.64
N GLU A 17 6.98 -15.32 -4.34
CA GLU A 17 7.60 -16.21 -3.36
C GLU A 17 6.70 -17.39 -3.01
N SER A 18 5.68 -17.67 -3.82
CA SER A 18 4.77 -18.80 -3.62
C SER A 18 5.52 -20.11 -3.60
N THR A 19 5.10 -21.02 -2.71
CA THR A 19 5.68 -22.36 -2.62
C THR A 19 4.69 -23.40 -3.13
N GLY A 20 5.20 -24.52 -3.64
CA GLY A 20 4.39 -25.62 -4.17
C GLY A 20 4.05 -25.44 -5.63
N PRO A 21 3.23 -26.37 -6.22
CA PRO A 21 2.87 -26.32 -7.62
C PRO A 21 1.93 -25.14 -7.89
N VAL A 22 2.35 -24.27 -8.80
CA VAL A 22 1.59 -23.09 -9.22
C VAL A 22 1.35 -23.20 -10.72
N GLY A 23 0.08 -23.16 -11.13
CA GLY A 23 -0.30 -23.24 -12.54
C GLY A 23 -0.09 -21.93 -13.25
N GLU A 24 -0.82 -20.91 -12.87
CA GLU A 24 -0.76 -19.58 -13.48
C GLU A 24 -0.66 -18.51 -12.42
N ARG A 25 -0.10 -17.37 -12.83
CA ARG A 25 -0.01 -16.17 -11.99
C ARG A 25 -0.62 -15.00 -12.75
N LEU A 26 -1.41 -14.21 -12.07
CA LEU A 26 -2.02 -13.00 -12.64
C LEU A 26 -1.73 -11.83 -11.72
N TRP A 27 -1.05 -10.83 -12.26
CA TRP A 27 -0.73 -9.60 -11.52
C TRP A 27 -1.61 -8.46 -12.01
N LYS A 28 -2.17 -7.71 -11.08
CA LYS A 28 -2.97 -6.52 -11.36
C LYS A 28 -2.46 -5.33 -10.56
N SER A 29 -2.59 -4.14 -11.15
CA SER A 29 -2.36 -2.87 -10.47
C SER A 29 -3.62 -2.05 -10.57
N ASN A 30 -4.21 -1.69 -9.42
CA ASN A 30 -5.46 -0.94 -9.35
C ASN A 30 -6.57 -1.58 -10.21
N GLY A 31 -6.62 -2.92 -10.23
CA GLY A 31 -7.60 -3.68 -10.97
C GLY A 31 -7.27 -3.95 -12.43
N GLU A 32 -6.19 -3.38 -12.97
CA GLU A 32 -5.76 -3.60 -14.34
C GLU A 32 -4.66 -4.66 -14.40
N ILE A 33 -4.72 -5.53 -15.42
CA ILE A 33 -3.72 -6.58 -15.60
C ILE A 33 -2.40 -5.96 -16.03
N ILE A 34 -1.32 -6.26 -15.29
CA ILE A 34 0.02 -5.78 -15.60
C ILE A 34 0.96 -6.90 -16.06
N GLY A 35 0.60 -8.15 -15.84
CA GLY A 35 1.41 -9.24 -16.35
C GLY A 35 1.05 -10.60 -15.80
N TYR A 36 1.75 -11.59 -16.33
CA TYR A 36 1.68 -12.99 -15.94
C TYR A 36 3.11 -13.46 -15.66
N GLY A 37 3.26 -14.45 -14.82
CA GLY A 37 4.57 -15.02 -14.53
C GLY A 37 5.08 -14.64 -13.15
N SER A 38 6.34 -14.93 -12.87
CA SER A 38 6.89 -14.81 -11.53
C SER A 38 7.55 -13.45 -11.24
N THR A 39 7.90 -12.69 -12.28
CA THR A 39 8.64 -11.43 -12.13
C THR A 39 8.12 -10.34 -13.06
N PRO A 40 6.88 -9.88 -12.90
CA PRO A 40 6.38 -8.75 -13.70
C PRO A 40 7.00 -7.45 -13.24
N GLU A 41 6.84 -6.40 -14.06
CA GLU A 41 7.27 -5.06 -13.71
C GLU A 41 6.10 -4.09 -13.86
N LEU A 42 6.11 -3.04 -13.04
CA LEU A 42 5.12 -1.96 -13.11
C LEU A 42 5.86 -0.64 -13.29
N TYR A 43 5.49 0.10 -14.32
CA TYR A 43 5.98 1.46 -14.50
C TYR A 43 5.07 2.43 -13.77
N CYS A 44 5.62 3.12 -12.78
CA CYS A 44 4.89 4.12 -12.00
C CYS A 44 5.30 5.51 -12.49
N GLU A 45 4.49 6.09 -13.38
CA GLU A 45 4.78 7.41 -13.96
C GLU A 45 4.44 8.54 -13.00
N ASP A 46 3.30 8.45 -12.34
CA ASP A 46 2.79 9.49 -11.45
C ASP A 46 2.89 9.07 -9.99
N PRO A 47 3.08 10.04 -9.06
CA PRO A 47 2.96 9.73 -7.64
C PRO A 47 1.57 9.19 -7.29
N GLY A 48 1.51 8.24 -6.38
CA GLY A 48 0.24 7.67 -5.98
C GLY A 48 0.43 6.38 -5.18
N VAL A 49 -0.68 5.85 -4.70
CA VAL A 49 -0.72 4.54 -4.05
C VAL A 49 -1.21 3.54 -5.09
N TYR A 50 -0.36 2.56 -5.42
CA TYR A 50 -0.67 1.53 -6.40
C TYR A 50 -1.02 0.24 -5.65
N GLU A 51 -2.27 -0.19 -5.74
CA GLU A 51 -2.70 -1.43 -5.12
C GLU A 51 -2.40 -2.59 -6.05
N ILE A 52 -1.54 -3.48 -5.62
CA ILE A 52 -1.06 -4.62 -6.40
C ILE A 52 -1.70 -5.88 -5.87
N SER A 53 -2.20 -6.73 -6.77
CA SER A 53 -2.71 -8.05 -6.41
C SER A 53 -2.06 -9.13 -7.25
N LEU A 54 -1.78 -10.24 -6.62
CA LEU A 54 -1.32 -11.47 -7.27
C LEU A 54 -2.37 -12.55 -7.03
N THR A 55 -2.92 -13.10 -8.11
CA THR A 55 -3.77 -14.28 -8.07
C THR A 55 -2.98 -15.46 -8.58
N VAL A 56 -2.93 -16.52 -7.78
CA VAL A 56 -2.21 -17.75 -8.10
C VAL A 56 -3.26 -18.86 -8.30
N TYR A 57 -3.14 -19.62 -9.40
CA TYR A 57 -4.05 -20.70 -9.72
C TYR A 57 -3.35 -22.03 -9.51
N GLY A 58 -4.00 -22.91 -8.77
CA GLY A 58 -3.51 -24.26 -8.54
C GLY A 58 -3.98 -25.26 -9.61
N PRO A 59 -3.46 -26.50 -9.56
CA PRO A 59 -3.74 -27.50 -10.60
C PRO A 59 -5.19 -27.97 -10.65
N ASN A 60 -5.96 -27.77 -9.60
CA ASN A 60 -7.37 -28.18 -9.52
C ASN A 60 -8.34 -27.00 -9.61
N GLY A 61 -7.93 -25.87 -10.17
CA GLY A 61 -8.75 -24.68 -10.25
C GLY A 61 -8.83 -23.88 -8.97
N GLN A 62 -8.02 -24.21 -7.98
CA GLN A 62 -7.91 -23.42 -6.74
C GLN A 62 -7.26 -22.09 -7.06
N GLU A 63 -7.67 -21.07 -6.32
CA GLU A 63 -7.03 -19.75 -6.45
C GLU A 63 -6.75 -19.14 -5.08
N ASP A 64 -5.68 -18.39 -5.01
CA ASP A 64 -5.31 -17.63 -3.82
C ASP A 64 -4.90 -16.24 -4.26
N ILE A 65 -5.35 -15.23 -3.52
CA ILE A 65 -5.11 -13.82 -3.86
C ILE A 65 -4.38 -13.15 -2.72
N THR A 66 -3.26 -12.51 -3.05
CA THR A 66 -2.49 -11.68 -2.11
C THR A 66 -2.43 -10.27 -2.68
N SER A 67 -2.56 -9.28 -1.82
CA SER A 67 -2.45 -7.89 -2.24
C SER A 67 -1.54 -7.09 -1.32
N PHE A 68 -0.94 -6.03 -1.87
CA PHE A 68 -0.12 -5.09 -1.13
C PHE A 68 -0.11 -3.75 -1.90
N SER A 69 0.39 -2.70 -1.26
CA SER A 69 0.47 -1.38 -1.87
C SER A 69 1.91 -1.01 -2.19
N VAL A 70 2.12 -0.37 -3.34
CA VAL A 70 3.38 0.26 -3.71
C VAL A 70 3.16 1.77 -3.66
N ILE A 71 4.05 2.49 -2.98
CA ILE A 71 3.91 3.93 -2.76
C ILE A 71 4.85 4.66 -3.69
N GLY A 72 4.31 5.40 -4.66
CA GLY A 72 5.09 6.24 -5.55
C GLY A 72 5.15 7.66 -5.03
N LEU A 73 6.35 8.15 -4.70
CA LEU A 73 6.56 9.50 -4.20
C LEU A 73 7.09 10.41 -5.30
N GLU A 74 6.66 11.67 -5.29
CA GLU A 74 7.22 12.68 -6.15
C GLU A 74 8.67 12.99 -5.74
N PRO A 75 9.61 13.14 -6.71
CA PRO A 75 10.98 13.49 -6.37
C PRO A 75 11.05 14.78 -5.54
N GLY A 76 11.79 14.75 -4.45
CA GLY A 76 11.95 15.90 -3.58
C GLY A 76 10.79 16.16 -2.63
N SER A 77 9.76 15.31 -2.61
CA SER A 77 8.64 15.48 -1.69
C SER A 77 9.07 15.18 -0.26
N ALA A 78 8.56 15.94 0.70
CA ALA A 78 8.79 15.69 2.11
C ALA A 78 7.88 14.59 2.61
N GLN A 79 8.40 13.73 3.49
CA GLN A 79 7.57 12.71 4.14
C GLN A 79 6.98 13.31 5.42
N TYR A 80 5.73 12.93 5.71
CA TYR A 80 5.08 13.31 6.95
C TYR A 80 5.58 12.42 8.10
N GLU A 81 5.53 12.95 9.32
CA GLU A 81 5.81 12.16 10.51
C GLU A 81 4.76 11.06 10.64
N ILE A 82 5.17 9.88 11.12
CA ILE A 82 4.26 8.76 11.34
C ILE A 82 3.15 9.19 12.31
N GLY A 83 1.92 9.07 11.87
CA GLY A 83 0.73 9.51 12.60
C GLY A 83 0.21 10.88 12.21
N ASP A 84 1.03 11.71 11.53
CA ASP A 84 0.62 13.01 11.03
C ASP A 84 0.05 12.87 9.61
N VAL A 85 -1.15 12.32 9.53
CA VAL A 85 -1.73 11.89 8.25
C VAL A 85 -2.01 13.07 7.33
N ASN A 86 -2.46 14.20 7.87
CA ASN A 86 -2.78 15.38 7.06
C ASN A 86 -1.58 16.30 6.82
N GLY A 87 -0.42 15.99 7.42
CA GLY A 87 0.79 16.75 7.18
C GLY A 87 0.80 18.17 7.75
N ASP A 88 0.02 18.44 8.80
CA ASP A 88 -0.08 19.79 9.38
C ASP A 88 0.96 20.06 10.48
N GLY A 89 1.80 19.09 10.78
CA GLY A 89 2.86 19.23 11.77
C GLY A 89 2.48 18.81 13.19
N VAL A 90 1.23 18.42 13.41
CA VAL A 90 0.76 17.94 14.71
C VAL A 90 -0.06 16.68 14.54
N ILE A 91 0.04 15.77 15.51
CA ILE A 91 -0.74 14.53 15.53
C ILE A 91 -1.92 14.74 16.45
N THR A 92 -3.13 14.66 15.89
CA THR A 92 -4.37 14.90 16.62
C THR A 92 -5.39 13.82 16.32
N VAL A 93 -6.55 13.89 16.96
CA VAL A 93 -7.66 12.98 16.67
C VAL A 93 -8.12 13.06 15.21
N VAL A 94 -7.89 14.19 14.55
CA VAL A 94 -8.21 14.35 13.13
C VAL A 94 -7.43 13.36 12.29
N ASP A 95 -6.18 13.09 12.62
CA ASP A 95 -5.34 12.12 11.90
C ASP A 95 -5.92 10.71 12.06
N ALA A 96 -6.36 10.35 13.25
CA ALA A 96 -7.01 9.05 13.49
C ALA A 96 -8.34 8.94 12.71
N LEU A 97 -9.09 10.04 12.62
CA LEU A 97 -10.34 10.06 11.83
C LEU A 97 -10.07 9.86 10.35
N LEU A 98 -8.98 10.40 9.82
CA LEU A 98 -8.60 10.19 8.42
C LEU A 98 -8.30 8.71 8.14
N CYS A 99 -7.59 8.03 9.04
CA CYS A 99 -7.36 6.60 8.93
C CYS A 99 -8.68 5.83 8.94
N SER A 100 -9.58 6.16 9.86
CA SER A 100 -10.88 5.52 9.98
C SER A 100 -11.74 5.73 8.72
N ASN A 101 -11.76 6.93 8.18
CA ASN A 101 -12.50 7.24 6.95
C ASN A 101 -11.94 6.48 5.75
N TYR A 102 -10.63 6.32 5.69
CA TYR A 102 -10.01 5.52 4.63
C TYR A 102 -10.46 4.05 4.71
N ILE A 103 -10.45 3.48 5.91
CA ILE A 103 -10.90 2.09 6.12
C ILE A 103 -12.36 1.90 5.68
N LEU A 104 -13.20 2.90 5.94
CA LEU A 104 -14.61 2.87 5.55
C LEU A 104 -14.85 3.18 4.07
N GLY A 105 -13.81 3.51 3.32
CA GLY A 105 -13.93 3.84 1.90
C GLY A 105 -14.45 5.24 1.62
N LEU A 106 -14.47 6.13 2.63
CA LEU A 106 -15.00 7.49 2.51
C LEU A 106 -13.96 8.51 2.09
N PHE A 107 -12.69 8.13 2.09
CA PHE A 107 -11.57 9.03 1.85
C PHE A 107 -10.40 8.27 1.23
N ASN A 108 -9.73 8.88 0.25
CA ASN A 108 -8.52 8.33 -0.36
C ASN A 108 -7.30 9.05 0.18
N LEU A 109 -6.22 8.29 0.44
CA LEU A 109 -4.98 8.84 0.95
C LEU A 109 -4.01 9.09 -0.19
N GLN A 110 -3.33 10.22 -0.15
CA GLN A 110 -2.17 10.49 -1.00
C GLN A 110 -0.97 9.66 -0.51
N PRO A 111 0.11 9.52 -1.32
CA PRO A 111 1.24 8.66 -0.93
C PRO A 111 1.83 9.00 0.44
N GLN A 112 2.10 10.27 0.72
CA GLN A 112 2.65 10.68 2.01
C GLN A 112 1.67 10.42 3.14
N GLU A 113 0.38 10.61 2.88
CA GLU A 113 -0.69 10.36 3.85
C GLU A 113 -0.78 8.87 4.18
N PHE A 114 -0.69 8.02 3.17
CA PHE A 114 -0.71 6.56 3.36
C PHE A 114 0.45 6.13 4.26
N LEU A 115 1.65 6.60 3.99
CA LEU A 115 2.84 6.23 4.78
C LEU A 115 2.71 6.70 6.23
N ALA A 116 2.15 7.88 6.45
CA ALA A 116 1.92 8.39 7.81
C ALA A 116 0.80 7.62 8.51
N ALA A 117 -0.23 7.21 7.79
CA ALA A 117 -1.37 6.48 8.34
C ALA A 117 -1.02 5.03 8.68
N ASP A 118 -0.10 4.42 7.94
CA ASP A 118 0.37 3.05 8.18
C ASP A 118 1.34 3.04 9.37
N ALA A 119 0.81 3.26 10.56
CA ALA A 119 1.62 3.50 11.75
C ALA A 119 2.40 2.27 12.21
N ASP A 120 1.91 1.08 11.94
CA ASP A 120 2.61 -0.17 12.29
C ASP A 120 3.52 -0.68 11.17
N GLY A 121 3.50 -0.03 10.00
CA GLY A 121 4.40 -0.35 8.90
C GLY A 121 4.14 -1.67 8.19
N ASN A 122 2.91 -2.20 8.27
CA ASN A 122 2.59 -3.51 7.69
C ASN A 122 1.98 -3.45 6.27
N ASN A 123 1.96 -2.27 5.64
CA ASN A 123 1.40 -2.03 4.30
C ASN A 123 -0.14 -2.13 4.25
N LEU A 124 -0.80 -2.09 5.40
CA LEU A 124 -2.24 -2.19 5.48
C LEU A 124 -2.76 -1.16 6.50
N ILE A 125 -3.70 -0.33 6.06
CA ILE A 125 -4.36 0.62 6.96
C ILE A 125 -5.56 -0.08 7.58
N ASP A 126 -5.50 -0.35 8.89
CA ASP A 126 -6.56 -1.05 9.61
C ASP A 126 -6.82 -0.42 10.98
N ILE A 127 -7.65 -1.04 11.79
CA ILE A 127 -8.03 -0.51 13.11
C ILE A 127 -6.81 -0.33 14.02
N PHE A 128 -5.77 -1.15 13.87
CA PHE A 128 -4.56 -1.02 14.69
C PHE A 128 -3.83 0.30 14.39
N ASP A 129 -3.84 0.75 13.12
CA ASP A 129 -3.30 2.05 12.77
C ASP A 129 -4.09 3.19 13.41
N VAL A 130 -5.42 3.09 13.41
CA VAL A 130 -6.28 4.08 14.08
C VAL A 130 -5.92 4.18 15.56
N LEU A 131 -5.75 3.04 16.22
CA LEU A 131 -5.41 2.99 17.64
C LEU A 131 -4.02 3.58 17.91
N LEU A 132 -3.04 3.28 17.05
CA LEU A 132 -1.68 3.81 17.19
C LEU A 132 -1.65 5.33 16.98
N VAL A 133 -2.33 5.83 15.95
CA VAL A 133 -2.39 7.27 15.68
C VAL A 133 -3.12 7.99 16.83
N SER A 134 -4.21 7.42 17.32
CA SER A 134 -4.93 7.98 18.46
C SER A 134 -4.04 8.06 19.70
N ASP A 135 -3.24 7.01 19.95
CA ASP A 135 -2.31 6.95 21.07
C ASP A 135 -1.23 8.01 20.95
N LEU A 136 -0.69 8.21 19.73
CA LEU A 136 0.29 9.26 19.47
C LEU A 136 -0.28 10.65 19.69
N SER A 137 -1.57 10.84 19.42
CA SER A 137 -2.23 12.14 19.58
C SER A 137 -2.39 12.55 21.06
N ASP A 138 -2.31 11.57 21.96
CA ASP A 138 -2.46 11.79 23.40
C ASP A 138 -1.14 12.14 24.10
N GLN A 139 -0.05 12.25 23.35
CA GLN A 139 1.28 12.52 23.92
C GLN A 139 1.65 13.98 23.93
#